data_81bd64dca60ef8d0183270e8372aaaff
#
_entry.id   81bd64dca60ef8d0183270e8372aaaff
#
_cell.length_a   1.000
_cell.length_b   1.000
_cell.length_c   1.000
_cell.angle_alpha   90.00
_cell.angle_beta   90.00
_cell.angle_gamma   90.00
#
_symmetry.space_group_name_H-M   'P 1'
#
loop_
_entity.id
_entity.type
_entity.pdbx_description
1 polymer ?
#
loop_
_entity_poly.entity_id
_entity_poly.type
_entity_poly.pdbx_seq_one_letter_code
_entity_poly.pdbx_strand_id
1 'polypeptide(L)'
;MEEKTPEIVMYGTSWCGGTRRARQVFDQNHIAYRWVDIDKDAVARKFVEETNHGYRSVPTIIFPDGSILVEPSDLDLSKKLGLI
;
A
#
# COMPACT_ATOMS: atom_id res chain seq x y z
N MET A 1 23.26 11.40 12.12
CA MET A 1 22.55 10.68 11.06
C MET A 1 21.14 10.34 11.54
N GLU A 2 20.16 10.77 10.80
CA GLU A 2 18.78 10.48 11.18
C GLU A 2 18.37 9.09 10.73
N GLU A 3 17.76 8.36 11.65
CA GLU A 3 17.11 7.11 11.28
C GLU A 3 15.73 7.40 10.73
N LYS A 4 15.40 6.81 9.59
CA LYS A 4 14.04 6.87 9.08
C LYS A 4 13.13 6.04 9.97
N THR A 5 12.05 6.65 10.43
CA THR A 5 11.00 5.91 11.09
C THR A 5 10.39 4.92 10.10
N PRO A 6 10.30 3.63 10.42
CA PRO A 6 9.63 2.67 9.54
C PRO A 6 8.20 3.12 9.26
N GLU A 7 7.81 3.03 8.00
CA GLU A 7 6.48 3.45 7.59
C GLU A 7 5.84 2.43 6.67
N ILE A 8 4.51 2.47 6.64
CA ILE A 8 3.73 1.70 5.68
C ILE A 8 3.71 2.50 4.38
N VAL A 9 3.95 1.84 3.25
CA VAL A 9 3.91 2.50 1.93
C VAL A 9 2.83 1.84 1.09
N MET A 10 1.90 2.63 0.60
CA MET A 10 0.84 2.14 -0.29
C MET A 10 1.05 2.67 -1.70
N TYR A 11 1.28 1.75 -2.63
CA TYR A 11 1.35 2.04 -4.06
C TYR A 11 -0.02 1.79 -4.67
N GLY A 12 -0.54 2.76 -5.38
CA GLY A 12 -1.86 2.60 -5.97
C GLY A 12 -2.19 3.65 -7.00
N THR A 13 -3.46 3.68 -7.38
CA THR A 13 -4.01 4.68 -8.29
C THR A 13 -5.26 5.29 -7.66
N SER A 14 -5.50 6.57 -7.90
CA SER A 14 -6.63 7.27 -7.28
C SER A 14 -7.99 6.79 -7.79
N TRP A 15 -8.03 6.18 -8.97
CA TRP A 15 -9.27 5.71 -9.59
C TRP A 15 -9.61 4.25 -9.26
N CYS A 16 -8.69 3.49 -8.68
CA CYS A 16 -8.92 2.08 -8.37
C CYS A 16 -9.78 1.94 -7.11
N GLY A 17 -10.89 1.21 -7.20
CA GLY A 17 -11.79 0.98 -6.07
C GLY A 17 -11.11 0.27 -4.90
N GLY A 18 -10.25 -0.73 -5.18
CA GLY A 18 -9.51 -1.43 -4.14
C GLY A 18 -8.54 -0.51 -3.40
N THR A 19 -7.83 0.36 -4.14
CA THR A 19 -6.95 1.36 -3.54
C THR A 19 -7.73 2.31 -2.64
N ARG A 20 -8.87 2.79 -3.13
CA ARG A 20 -9.71 3.73 -2.36
C ARG A 20 -10.22 3.10 -1.07
N ARG A 21 -10.66 1.84 -1.13
CA ARG A 21 -11.13 1.11 0.06
C ARG A 21 -9.99 0.91 1.07
N ALA A 22 -8.80 0.54 0.59
CA ALA A 22 -7.65 0.37 1.47
C ALA A 22 -7.29 1.69 2.15
N ARG A 23 -7.22 2.79 1.40
CA ARG A 23 -6.94 4.12 1.97
C ARG A 23 -7.98 4.49 3.01
N GLN A 24 -9.24 4.16 2.76
CA GLN A 24 -10.32 4.44 3.70
C GLN A 24 -10.13 3.71 5.04
N VAL A 25 -9.70 2.44 5.00
CA VAL A 25 -9.40 1.69 6.23
C VAL A 25 -8.32 2.39 7.05
N PHE A 26 -7.23 2.82 6.42
CA PHE A 26 -6.16 3.55 7.09
C PHE A 26 -6.67 4.86 7.67
N ASP A 27 -7.38 5.64 6.87
CA ASP A 27 -7.84 6.98 7.28
C ASP A 27 -8.87 6.91 8.41
N GLN A 28 -9.80 5.98 8.35
CA GLN A 28 -10.82 5.79 9.39
C GLN A 28 -10.24 5.34 10.72
N ASN A 29 -9.10 4.66 10.69
CA ASN A 29 -8.45 4.15 11.89
C ASN A 29 -7.22 4.99 12.30
N HIS A 30 -7.05 6.15 11.66
CA HIS A 30 -5.96 7.10 11.96
C HIS A 30 -4.58 6.45 11.88
N ILE A 31 -4.38 5.55 10.90
CA ILE A 31 -3.11 4.87 10.68
C ILE A 31 -2.36 5.62 9.58
N ALA A 32 -1.19 6.11 9.91
CA ALA A 32 -0.35 6.84 8.95
C ALA A 32 0.25 5.89 7.91
N TYR A 33 0.34 6.35 6.68
CA TYR A 33 1.00 5.64 5.60
C TYR A 33 1.52 6.63 4.58
N ARG A 34 2.50 6.20 3.79
CA ARG A 34 2.98 6.98 2.67
C ARG A 34 2.22 6.57 1.41
N TRP A 35 1.61 7.54 0.75
CA TRP A 35 0.88 7.32 -0.50
C TRP A 35 1.79 7.54 -1.70
N VAL A 36 1.83 6.57 -2.62
CA VAL A 36 2.57 6.68 -3.87
C VAL A 36 1.64 6.37 -5.04
N ASP A 37 1.40 7.38 -5.87
CA ASP A 37 0.55 7.25 -7.05
C ASP A 37 1.41 6.76 -8.23
N ILE A 38 1.19 5.52 -8.65
CA ILE A 38 2.00 4.92 -9.71
C ILE A 38 1.66 5.48 -11.10
N ASP A 39 0.56 6.20 -11.26
CA ASP A 39 0.27 6.89 -12.50
C ASP A 39 1.17 8.12 -12.67
N LYS A 40 1.68 8.65 -11.57
CA LYS A 40 2.51 9.86 -11.56
C LYS A 40 4.00 9.58 -11.31
N ASP A 41 4.36 8.34 -11.01
CA ASP A 41 5.72 7.98 -10.63
C ASP A 41 6.13 6.71 -11.39
N ALA A 42 6.94 6.91 -12.44
CA ALA A 42 7.36 5.81 -13.30
C ALA A 42 8.26 4.80 -12.58
N VAL A 43 9.09 5.27 -11.65
CA VAL A 43 9.96 4.39 -10.86
C VAL A 43 9.12 3.51 -9.94
N ALA A 44 8.13 4.11 -9.28
CA ALA A 44 7.22 3.38 -8.41
C ALA A 44 6.37 2.37 -9.20
N ARG A 45 5.93 2.75 -10.38
CA ARG A 45 5.17 1.84 -11.27
C ARG A 45 6.01 0.62 -11.65
N LYS A 46 7.27 0.83 -11.98
CA LYS A 46 8.18 -0.26 -12.32
C LYS A 46 8.40 -1.18 -11.11
N PHE A 47 8.52 -0.60 -9.92
CA PHE A 47 8.66 -1.37 -8.69
C PHE A 47 7.44 -2.28 -8.47
N VAL A 48 6.23 -1.76 -8.65
CA VAL A 48 4.99 -2.53 -8.53
C VAL A 48 4.95 -3.67 -9.54
N GLU A 49 5.33 -3.39 -10.79
CA GLU A 49 5.38 -4.40 -11.85
C GLU A 49 6.38 -5.50 -11.51
N GLU A 50 7.58 -5.15 -11.06
CA GLU A 50 8.61 -6.12 -10.70
C GLU A 50 8.19 -6.96 -9.48
N THR A 51 7.53 -6.35 -8.52
CA THR A 51 7.02 -7.04 -7.33
C THR A 51 5.92 -8.06 -7.69
N ASN A 52 5.12 -7.77 -8.70
CA ASN A 52 3.93 -8.53 -9.06
C ASN A 52 4.06 -9.26 -10.40
N HIS A 53 5.26 -9.73 -10.72
CA HIS A 53 5.51 -10.55 -11.93
C HIS A 53 5.09 -9.87 -13.24
N GLY A 54 5.28 -8.56 -13.31
CA GLY A 54 4.96 -7.76 -14.49
C GLY A 54 3.59 -7.09 -14.46
N TYR A 55 2.77 -7.37 -13.45
CA TYR A 55 1.44 -6.78 -13.36
C TYR A 55 1.43 -5.51 -12.51
N ARG A 56 0.60 -4.54 -12.92
CA ARG A 56 0.38 -3.32 -12.15
C ARG A 56 -0.72 -3.52 -11.11
N SER A 57 -0.54 -4.51 -10.25
CA SER A 57 -1.53 -4.85 -9.23
C SER A 57 -1.58 -3.78 -8.15
N VAL A 58 -2.72 -3.15 -7.97
CA VAL A 58 -2.91 -2.09 -6.98
C VAL A 58 -4.16 -2.34 -6.15
N PRO A 59 -4.13 -2.02 -4.86
CA PRO A 59 -2.99 -1.48 -4.14
C PRO A 59 -1.94 -2.54 -3.82
N THR A 60 -0.67 -2.15 -3.83
CA THR A 60 0.45 -2.95 -3.31
C THR A 60 0.96 -2.22 -2.07
N ILE A 61 0.92 -2.87 -0.92
CA ILE A 61 1.18 -2.25 0.37
C ILE A 61 2.38 -2.92 1.02
N ILE A 62 3.41 -2.14 1.34
CA ILE A 62 4.64 -2.62 1.98
C ILE A 62 4.60 -2.20 3.44
N PHE A 63 4.81 -3.15 4.34
CA PHE A 63 4.81 -2.91 5.78
C PHE A 63 6.23 -2.81 6.33
N PRO A 64 6.40 -2.16 7.51
CA PRO A 64 7.74 -1.99 8.10
C PRO A 64 8.49 -3.30 8.36
N ASP A 65 7.78 -4.41 8.56
CA ASP A 65 8.38 -5.72 8.77
C ASP A 65 8.82 -6.38 7.45
N GLY A 66 8.66 -5.69 6.32
CA GLY A 66 9.00 -6.21 5.00
C GLY A 66 7.91 -7.03 4.33
N SER A 67 6.81 -7.28 5.01
CA SER A 67 5.69 -8.01 4.42
C SER A 67 4.96 -7.14 3.40
N ILE A 68 4.34 -7.79 2.42
CA ILE A 68 3.65 -7.14 1.32
C ILE A 68 2.25 -7.71 1.19
N LEU A 69 1.26 -6.84 1.09
CA LEU A 69 -0.11 -7.23 0.73
C LEU A 69 -0.44 -6.64 -0.64
N VAL A 70 -1.00 -7.48 -1.51
CA VAL A 70 -1.41 -7.07 -2.86
C VAL A 70 -2.90 -7.29 -2.98
N GLU A 71 -3.62 -6.21 -3.29
CA GLU A 71 -5.08 -6.23 -3.44
C GLU A 71 -5.78 -6.93 -2.26
N PRO A 72 -5.42 -6.57 -1.00
CA PRO A 72 -5.99 -7.27 0.15
C PRO A 72 -7.48 -6.99 0.29
N SER A 73 -8.21 -7.99 0.81
CA SER A 73 -9.57 -7.75 1.26
C SER A 73 -9.54 -6.84 2.49
N ASP A 74 -10.69 -6.24 2.80
CA ASP A 74 -10.81 -5.42 4.02
C ASP A 74 -10.48 -6.24 5.26
N LEU A 75 -10.90 -7.51 5.27
CA LEU A 75 -10.61 -8.42 6.38
C LEU A 75 -9.11 -8.69 6.52
N ASP A 76 -8.42 -9.01 5.42
CA ASP A 76 -6.98 -9.27 5.44
C ASP A 76 -6.21 -8.04 5.90
N LEU A 77 -6.61 -6.86 5.42
CA LEU A 77 -5.98 -5.62 5.80
C LEU A 77 -6.22 -5.32 7.29
N SER A 78 -7.44 -5.52 7.76
CA SER A 78 -7.78 -5.30 9.17
C SER A 78 -7.01 -6.22 10.10
N LYS A 79 -6.83 -7.48 9.71
CA LYS A 79 -6.01 -8.43 10.47
C LYS A 79 -4.55 -7.98 10.53
N LYS A 80 -4.00 -7.57 9.39
CA LYS A 80 -2.60 -7.11 9.32
C LYS A 80 -2.37 -5.89 10.19
N LEU A 81 -3.34 -4.99 10.25
CA LEU A 81 -3.24 -3.76 11.02
C LEU A 81 -3.61 -3.93 12.50
N GLY A 82 -4.01 -5.13 12.90
CA GLY A 82 -4.36 -5.39 14.30
C GLY A 82 -5.70 -4.78 14.72
N LEU A 83 -6.62 -4.58 13.79
CA LEU A 83 -7.92 -3.98 14.05
C LEU A 83 -8.97 -4.99 14.51
N ILE A 84 -8.67 -6.27 14.32
CA ILE A 84 -9.54 -7.37 14.75
C ILE A 84 -8.72 -8.51 15.25
#